data_1773162e32b2971ab3b0b223e31dfe3a
#
_entry.id   1773162e32b2971ab3b0b223e31dfe3a
#
_cell.length_a   1.000
_cell.length_b   1.000
_cell.length_c   1.000
_cell.angle_alpha   90.00
_cell.angle_beta   90.00
_cell.angle_gamma   90.00
#
_symmetry.space_group_name_H-M   'P 1'
#
loop_
_entity.id
_entity.type
_entity.pdbx_description
1 polymer ?
#
loop_
_entity_poly.entity_id
_entity_poly.type
_entity_poly.pdbx_seq_one_letter_code
_entity_poly.pdbx_strand_id
1 'polypeptide(L)'
;MKKADPRLMLIMSMTVFGTLGLFVRNIPVSSGELALYRAVLAALLIGVYLLVSRQKIPFARIKKEVPLLLLSGAAMGVNWILLFEAYRYTSVSVATLSYYFAPVIVTLVCPILFHEKLTGKKFLCFVMSTLGLVLITGIGDTRGSNDLKGILFGLGAAVFYATVILLNKSIHQVEGIHRTFLQFLSAIVVLIPYVLSTNGITLSSLNAVGWVNLLIVGLVHTGITYCLYFSSLKELPGQEAAILSYIDPLVAVLVSVTLLGESMTAMQVIGGALILGFTLLNELSPVPKAKKE
;
A
#
# COMPACT_ATOMS: atom_id res chain seq x y z
N MET A 1 7.53 31.60 5.59
CA MET A 1 8.01 30.22 5.83
C MET A 1 8.48 29.64 4.50
N LYS A 2 9.72 29.12 4.42
CA LYS A 2 10.16 28.38 3.22
C LYS A 2 9.23 27.18 3.01
N LYS A 3 8.70 27.03 1.79
CA LYS A 3 7.90 25.87 1.41
C LYS A 3 8.79 24.62 1.56
N ALA A 4 8.31 23.59 2.23
CA ALA A 4 9.08 22.34 2.36
C ALA A 4 9.36 21.75 0.97
N ASP A 5 10.54 21.18 0.77
CA ASP A 5 10.90 20.54 -0.50
C ASP A 5 10.01 19.32 -0.74
N PRO A 6 9.24 19.27 -1.86
CA PRO A 6 8.35 18.16 -2.16
C PRO A 6 9.07 16.80 -2.25
N ARG A 7 10.33 16.78 -2.72
CA ARG A 7 11.14 15.56 -2.75
C ARG A 7 11.40 15.02 -1.35
N LEU A 8 11.83 15.92 -0.45
CA LEU A 8 12.09 15.53 0.93
C LEU A 8 10.82 15.05 1.62
N MET A 9 9.66 15.69 1.38
CA MET A 9 8.37 15.24 1.91
C MET A 9 8.02 13.83 1.44
N LEU A 10 8.27 13.53 0.16
CA LEU A 10 8.00 12.19 -0.38
C LEU A 10 8.97 11.15 0.18
N ILE A 11 10.27 11.44 0.23
CA ILE A 11 11.29 10.55 0.82
C ILE A 11 10.94 10.23 2.27
N MET A 12 10.59 11.24 3.07
CA MET A 12 10.15 11.04 4.46
C MET A 12 8.91 10.16 4.53
N SER A 13 7.92 10.40 3.66
CA SER A 13 6.69 9.59 3.64
C SER A 13 6.98 8.14 3.32
N MET A 14 7.79 7.86 2.31
CA MET A 14 8.16 6.50 1.92
C MET A 14 9.00 5.81 3.00
N THR A 15 9.92 6.53 3.62
CA THR A 15 10.71 6.01 4.75
C THR A 15 9.79 5.61 5.91
N VAL A 16 8.82 6.46 6.27
CA VAL A 16 7.85 6.15 7.33
C VAL A 16 7.01 4.94 6.95
N PHE A 17 6.48 4.86 5.72
CA PHE A 17 5.71 3.69 5.28
C PHE A 17 6.52 2.40 5.40
N GLY A 18 7.79 2.39 5.00
CA GLY A 18 8.66 1.22 5.09
C GLY A 18 8.92 0.72 6.53
N THR A 19 8.73 1.57 7.53
CA THR A 19 8.84 1.14 8.94
C THR A 19 7.57 0.50 9.50
N LEU A 20 6.47 0.46 8.75
CA LEU A 20 5.15 0.02 9.22
C LEU A 20 5.17 -1.37 9.87
N GLY A 21 5.86 -2.33 9.26
CA GLY A 21 5.93 -3.71 9.75
C GLY A 21 6.51 -3.83 11.16
N LEU A 22 7.47 -2.96 11.53
CA LEU A 22 8.05 -2.91 12.87
C LEU A 22 6.99 -2.61 13.96
N PHE A 23 6.09 -1.68 13.68
CA PHE A 23 5.05 -1.27 14.64
C PHE A 23 3.88 -2.24 14.67
N VAL A 24 3.45 -2.71 13.49
CA VAL A 24 2.30 -3.63 13.36
C VAL A 24 2.50 -4.90 14.16
N ARG A 25 3.71 -5.48 14.18
CA ARG A 25 4.01 -6.70 14.94
C ARG A 25 3.86 -6.57 16.45
N ASN A 26 3.90 -5.35 16.96
CA ASN A 26 3.78 -5.07 18.40
C ASN A 26 2.34 -4.70 18.82
N ILE A 27 1.36 -4.88 17.96
CA ILE A 27 -0.05 -4.59 18.24
C ILE A 27 -0.82 -5.92 18.30
N PRO A 28 -1.12 -6.44 19.51
CA PRO A 28 -1.72 -7.77 19.69
C PRO A 28 -3.25 -7.74 19.49
N VAL A 29 -3.71 -7.25 18.34
CA VAL A 29 -5.12 -7.32 17.91
C VAL A 29 -5.21 -8.07 16.58
N SER A 30 -6.43 -8.43 16.15
CA SER A 30 -6.62 -9.05 14.85
C SER A 30 -6.27 -8.09 13.70
N SER A 31 -5.88 -8.65 12.55
CA SER A 31 -5.55 -7.84 11.37
C SER A 31 -6.72 -6.97 10.91
N GLY A 32 -7.96 -7.46 11.07
CA GLY A 32 -9.17 -6.70 10.80
C GLY A 32 -9.35 -5.51 11.75
N GLU A 33 -9.16 -5.72 13.06
CA GLU A 33 -9.21 -4.64 14.04
C GLU A 33 -8.13 -3.58 13.78
N LEU A 34 -6.89 -4.02 13.52
CA LEU A 34 -5.80 -3.11 13.20
C LEU A 34 -6.10 -2.25 11.97
N ALA A 35 -6.65 -2.88 10.91
CA ALA A 35 -7.08 -2.16 9.71
C ALA A 35 -8.18 -1.15 10.01
N LEU A 36 -9.17 -1.51 10.86
CA LEU A 36 -10.25 -0.62 11.28
C LEU A 36 -9.73 0.57 12.08
N TYR A 37 -8.94 0.32 13.13
CA TYR A 37 -8.44 1.38 14.00
C TYR A 37 -7.52 2.35 13.26
N ARG A 38 -6.65 1.82 12.38
CA ARG A 38 -5.81 2.63 11.49
C ARG A 38 -6.65 3.53 10.61
N ALA A 39 -7.71 2.99 9.99
CA ALA A 39 -8.62 3.77 9.13
C ALA A 39 -9.34 4.86 9.91
N VAL A 40 -9.87 4.55 11.11
CA VAL A 40 -10.58 5.51 11.97
C VAL A 40 -9.67 6.64 12.43
N LEU A 41 -8.49 6.32 12.97
CA LEU A 41 -7.53 7.32 13.44
C LEU A 41 -7.07 8.25 12.31
N ALA A 42 -6.77 7.69 11.14
CA ALA A 42 -6.37 8.46 9.98
C ALA A 42 -7.53 9.31 9.41
N ALA A 43 -8.74 8.76 9.34
CA ALA A 43 -9.91 9.51 8.89
C ALA A 43 -10.22 10.68 9.84
N LEU A 44 -10.12 10.48 11.15
CA LEU A 44 -10.28 11.55 12.13
C LEU A 44 -9.24 12.67 11.93
N LEU A 45 -7.96 12.31 11.82
CA LEU A 45 -6.87 13.27 11.62
C LEU A 45 -7.02 14.04 10.30
N ILE A 46 -7.29 13.33 9.19
CA ILE A 46 -7.50 13.96 7.88
C ILE A 46 -8.77 14.80 7.90
N GLY A 47 -9.85 14.35 8.54
CA GLY A 47 -11.07 15.11 8.72
C GLY A 47 -10.81 16.44 9.44
N VAL A 48 -10.09 16.40 10.56
CA VAL A 48 -9.66 17.62 11.28
C VAL A 48 -8.79 18.51 10.38
N TYR A 49 -7.84 17.94 9.65
CA TYR A 49 -7.01 18.71 8.71
C TYR A 49 -7.87 19.40 7.64
N LEU A 50 -8.83 18.72 7.03
CA LEU A 50 -9.73 19.30 6.03
C LEU A 50 -10.61 20.41 6.61
N LEU A 51 -11.11 20.25 7.85
CA LEU A 51 -11.89 21.26 8.54
C LEU A 51 -11.06 22.52 8.86
N VAL A 52 -9.87 22.35 9.42
CA VAL A 52 -8.97 23.47 9.78
C VAL A 52 -8.48 24.20 8.53
N SER A 53 -8.14 23.47 7.47
CA SER A 53 -7.71 24.05 6.19
C SER A 53 -8.86 24.58 5.34
N ARG A 54 -10.12 24.47 5.83
CA ARG A 54 -11.35 24.93 5.13
C ARG A 54 -11.50 24.35 3.72
N GLN A 55 -10.94 23.16 3.46
CA GLN A 55 -11.08 22.50 2.19
C GLN A 55 -12.46 21.84 2.08
N LYS A 56 -13.17 22.12 1.00
CA LYS A 56 -14.51 21.57 0.76
C LYS A 56 -14.44 20.37 -0.21
N ILE A 57 -15.08 19.28 0.15
CA ILE A 57 -15.26 18.14 -0.75
C ILE A 57 -16.40 18.47 -1.74
N PRO A 58 -16.20 18.36 -3.06
CA PRO A 58 -17.22 18.73 -4.04
C PRO A 58 -18.29 17.64 -4.19
N PHE A 59 -19.09 17.37 -3.14
CA PHE A 59 -20.06 16.28 -3.12
C PHE A 59 -21.04 16.29 -4.32
N ALA A 60 -21.42 17.45 -4.81
CA ALA A 60 -22.31 17.55 -5.96
C ALA A 60 -21.72 16.97 -7.25
N ARG A 61 -20.39 17.04 -7.41
CA ARG A 61 -19.66 16.56 -8.60
C ARG A 61 -19.36 15.08 -8.54
N ILE A 62 -19.13 14.53 -7.33
CA ILE A 62 -18.65 13.15 -7.15
C ILE A 62 -19.76 12.09 -7.14
N LYS A 63 -21.06 12.48 -7.21
CA LYS A 63 -22.19 11.54 -7.11
C LYS A 63 -22.06 10.32 -8.03
N LYS A 64 -21.58 10.50 -9.25
CA LYS A 64 -21.41 9.42 -10.24
C LYS A 64 -20.22 8.50 -9.92
N GLU A 65 -19.25 8.99 -9.15
CA GLU A 65 -18.03 8.25 -8.77
C GLU A 65 -18.13 7.58 -7.40
N VAL A 66 -19.21 7.86 -6.64
CA VAL A 66 -19.42 7.25 -5.30
C VAL A 66 -19.32 5.73 -5.33
N PRO A 67 -19.90 4.98 -6.28
CA PRO A 67 -19.76 3.51 -6.31
C PRO A 67 -18.30 3.08 -6.46
N LEU A 68 -17.51 3.77 -7.29
CA LEU A 68 -16.08 3.48 -7.48
C LEU A 68 -15.27 3.81 -6.22
N LEU A 69 -15.61 4.91 -5.53
CA LEU A 69 -14.98 5.31 -4.27
C LEU A 69 -15.27 4.28 -3.17
N LEU A 70 -16.53 3.82 -3.07
CA LEU A 70 -16.93 2.79 -2.11
C LEU A 70 -16.21 1.46 -2.38
N LEU A 71 -16.17 1.03 -3.64
CA LEU A 71 -15.48 -0.20 -4.03
C LEU A 71 -13.97 -0.10 -3.79
N SER A 72 -13.37 1.05 -4.11
CA SER A 72 -11.94 1.29 -3.90
C SER A 72 -11.59 1.32 -2.40
N GLY A 73 -12.42 1.94 -1.57
CA GLY A 73 -12.23 1.94 -0.11
C GLY A 73 -12.44 0.56 0.50
N ALA A 74 -13.44 -0.19 0.05
CA ALA A 74 -13.63 -1.59 0.45
C ALA A 74 -12.41 -2.45 0.09
N ALA A 75 -11.93 -2.35 -1.15
CA ALA A 75 -10.72 -3.04 -1.60
C ALA A 75 -9.49 -2.65 -0.75
N MET A 76 -9.36 -1.37 -0.38
CA MET A 76 -8.30 -0.89 0.51
C MET A 76 -8.37 -1.53 1.90
N GLY A 77 -9.58 -1.65 2.47
CA GLY A 77 -9.78 -2.31 3.77
C GLY A 77 -9.36 -3.79 3.73
N VAL A 78 -9.79 -4.54 2.71
CA VAL A 78 -9.40 -5.94 2.51
C VAL A 78 -7.89 -6.07 2.26
N ASN A 79 -7.32 -5.19 1.46
CA ASN A 79 -5.87 -5.12 1.23
C ASN A 79 -5.10 -5.06 2.56
N TRP A 80 -5.49 -4.19 3.48
CA TRP A 80 -4.81 -4.04 4.76
C TRP A 80 -4.95 -5.27 5.65
N ILE A 81 -6.14 -5.90 5.69
CA ILE A 81 -6.32 -7.16 6.43
C ILE A 81 -5.31 -8.20 5.93
N LEU A 82 -5.24 -8.40 4.61
CA LEU A 82 -4.38 -9.41 4.02
C LEU A 82 -2.88 -9.09 4.22
N LEU A 83 -2.48 -7.82 4.11
CA LEU A 83 -1.09 -7.43 4.35
C LEU A 83 -0.70 -7.65 5.81
N PHE A 84 -1.56 -7.31 6.77
CA PHE A 84 -1.27 -7.52 8.19
C PHE A 84 -1.30 -9.00 8.56
N GLU A 85 -2.16 -9.81 7.91
CA GLU A 85 -2.08 -11.26 8.04
C GLU A 85 -0.75 -11.80 7.47
N ALA A 86 -0.28 -11.29 6.34
CA ALA A 86 1.02 -11.69 5.79
C ALA A 86 2.15 -11.50 6.80
N TYR A 87 2.19 -10.37 7.49
CA TYR A 87 3.21 -10.10 8.53
C TYR A 87 3.14 -11.05 9.74
N ARG A 88 2.05 -11.78 9.95
CA ARG A 88 1.91 -12.78 11.01
C ARG A 88 2.47 -14.14 10.63
N TYR A 89 2.52 -14.44 9.33
CA TYR A 89 2.90 -15.76 8.82
C TYR A 89 4.30 -15.80 8.21
N THR A 90 4.84 -14.67 7.77
CA THR A 90 6.19 -14.61 7.18
C THR A 90 6.94 -13.36 7.64
N SER A 91 8.19 -13.20 7.19
CA SER A 91 8.98 -12.00 7.48
C SER A 91 8.38 -10.74 6.86
N VAL A 92 8.65 -9.57 7.45
CA VAL A 92 8.20 -8.29 6.90
C VAL A 92 8.77 -8.07 5.50
N SER A 93 10.03 -8.47 5.27
CA SER A 93 10.66 -8.41 3.95
C SER A 93 9.87 -9.20 2.91
N VAL A 94 9.62 -10.49 3.19
CA VAL A 94 8.95 -11.41 2.24
C VAL A 94 7.51 -10.98 1.99
N ALA A 95 6.77 -10.61 3.03
CA ALA A 95 5.41 -10.10 2.90
C ALA A 95 5.36 -8.83 2.04
N THR A 96 6.26 -7.86 2.32
CA THR A 96 6.33 -6.59 1.57
C THR A 96 6.73 -6.81 0.12
N LEU A 97 7.73 -7.64 -0.16
CA LEU A 97 8.14 -7.94 -1.53
C LEU A 97 7.02 -8.65 -2.32
N SER A 98 6.27 -9.56 -1.68
CA SER A 98 5.11 -10.20 -2.29
C SER A 98 3.99 -9.18 -2.58
N TYR A 99 3.75 -8.26 -1.68
CA TYR A 99 2.80 -7.15 -1.85
C TYR A 99 3.20 -6.20 -2.99
N TYR A 100 4.50 -5.93 -3.17
CA TYR A 100 5.02 -5.11 -4.27
C TYR A 100 4.92 -5.78 -5.65
N PHE A 101 4.30 -6.94 -5.74
CA PHE A 101 3.84 -7.50 -7.02
C PHE A 101 2.62 -6.77 -7.60
N ALA A 102 1.96 -5.89 -6.85
CA ALA A 102 0.78 -5.13 -7.30
C ALA A 102 1.00 -4.34 -8.61
N PRO A 103 2.09 -3.57 -8.81
CA PRO A 103 2.34 -2.89 -10.09
C PRO A 103 2.47 -3.85 -11.28
N VAL A 104 2.95 -5.07 -11.05
CA VAL A 104 3.05 -6.12 -12.08
C VAL A 104 1.65 -6.54 -12.52
N ILE A 105 0.73 -6.75 -11.56
CA ILE A 105 -0.69 -7.04 -11.83
C ILE A 105 -1.32 -5.89 -12.63
N VAL A 106 -1.10 -4.64 -12.20
CA VAL A 106 -1.60 -3.45 -12.92
C VAL A 106 -1.11 -3.42 -14.36
N THR A 107 0.17 -3.75 -14.59
CA THR A 107 0.78 -3.76 -15.93
C THR A 107 0.10 -4.76 -16.87
N LEU A 108 -0.38 -5.90 -16.36
CA LEU A 108 -1.11 -6.90 -17.15
C LEU A 108 -2.58 -6.52 -17.38
N VAL A 109 -3.21 -5.91 -16.37
CA VAL A 109 -4.65 -5.63 -16.40
C VAL A 109 -4.97 -4.34 -17.16
N CYS A 110 -4.08 -3.33 -17.10
CA CYS A 110 -4.25 -2.06 -17.83
C CYS A 110 -4.50 -2.23 -19.35
N PRO A 111 -3.76 -3.07 -20.09
CA PRO A 111 -4.04 -3.32 -21.50
C PRO A 111 -5.46 -3.83 -21.76
N ILE A 112 -5.98 -4.67 -20.87
CA ILE A 112 -7.31 -5.27 -21.01
C ILE A 112 -8.40 -4.26 -20.68
N LEU A 113 -8.29 -3.53 -19.56
CA LEU A 113 -9.32 -2.61 -19.09
C LEU A 113 -9.33 -1.27 -19.83
N PHE A 114 -8.15 -0.76 -20.19
CA PHE A 114 -7.98 0.58 -20.77
C PHE A 114 -7.50 0.54 -22.22
N HIS A 115 -7.49 -0.65 -22.86
CA HIS A 115 -7.05 -0.85 -24.24
C HIS A 115 -5.63 -0.30 -24.52
N GLU A 116 -4.76 -0.31 -23.51
CA GLU A 116 -3.37 0.11 -23.65
C GLU A 116 -2.56 -0.97 -24.39
N LYS A 117 -1.50 -0.56 -25.13
CA LYS A 117 -0.62 -1.53 -25.81
C LYS A 117 0.33 -2.18 -24.79
N LEU A 118 0.34 -3.51 -24.77
CA LEU A 118 1.38 -4.28 -24.08
C LEU A 118 2.65 -4.27 -24.93
N THR A 119 3.66 -3.53 -24.50
CA THR A 119 4.96 -3.48 -25.19
C THR A 119 5.83 -4.66 -24.78
N GLY A 120 6.78 -5.07 -25.64
CA GLY A 120 7.76 -6.14 -25.30
C GLY A 120 8.52 -5.84 -24.01
N LYS A 121 8.81 -4.56 -23.72
CA LYS A 121 9.45 -4.14 -22.45
C LYS A 121 8.54 -4.43 -21.26
N LYS A 122 7.25 -4.07 -21.32
CA LYS A 122 6.27 -4.36 -20.26
C LYS A 122 6.15 -5.88 -20.02
N PHE A 123 6.13 -6.66 -21.11
CA PHE A 123 6.10 -8.12 -21.01
C PHE A 123 7.36 -8.69 -20.36
N LEU A 124 8.55 -8.21 -20.74
CA LEU A 124 9.81 -8.61 -20.09
C LEU A 124 9.79 -8.28 -18.58
N CYS A 125 9.35 -7.07 -18.21
CA CYS A 125 9.25 -6.68 -16.81
C CYS A 125 8.31 -7.61 -16.03
N PHE A 126 7.17 -7.99 -16.62
CA PHE A 126 6.27 -8.97 -16.05
C PHE A 126 6.94 -10.33 -15.82
N VAL A 127 7.59 -10.89 -16.84
CA VAL A 127 8.26 -12.21 -16.74
C VAL A 127 9.34 -12.19 -15.66
N MET A 128 10.19 -11.16 -15.64
CA MET A 128 11.30 -11.07 -14.70
C MET A 128 10.81 -10.83 -13.25
N SER A 129 9.77 -10.02 -13.06
CA SER A 129 9.17 -9.84 -11.72
C SER A 129 8.47 -11.12 -11.24
N THR A 130 7.84 -11.89 -12.15
CA THR A 130 7.25 -13.20 -11.83
C THR A 130 8.33 -14.21 -11.45
N LEU A 131 9.45 -14.23 -12.15
CA LEU A 131 10.62 -15.06 -11.79
C LEU A 131 11.13 -14.66 -10.39
N GLY A 132 11.23 -13.36 -10.11
CA GLY A 132 11.58 -12.86 -8.78
C GLY A 132 10.65 -13.36 -7.69
N LEU A 133 9.33 -13.38 -7.94
CA LEU A 133 8.35 -13.91 -7.00
C LEU A 133 8.56 -15.43 -6.76
N VAL A 134 8.81 -16.20 -7.83
CA VAL A 134 9.11 -17.63 -7.72
C VAL A 134 10.35 -17.87 -6.85
N LEU A 135 11.39 -17.05 -6.97
CA LEU A 135 12.59 -17.15 -6.12
C LEU A 135 12.31 -16.81 -4.66
N ILE A 136 11.42 -15.84 -4.39
CA ILE A 136 11.00 -15.49 -3.01
C ILE A 136 10.23 -16.65 -2.38
N THR A 137 9.37 -17.34 -3.15
CA THR A 137 8.58 -18.46 -2.61
C THR A 137 9.43 -19.66 -2.20
N GLY A 138 10.68 -19.74 -2.64
CA GLY A 138 11.61 -20.80 -2.25
C GLY A 138 11.13 -22.19 -2.71
N ILE A 139 10.71 -22.33 -3.96
CA ILE A 139 10.31 -23.63 -4.51
C ILE A 139 11.49 -24.61 -4.34
N GLY A 140 11.32 -25.59 -3.45
CA GLY A 140 12.33 -26.58 -3.09
C GLY A 140 12.98 -26.40 -1.72
N ASP A 141 12.71 -25.32 -1.01
CA ASP A 141 13.16 -25.12 0.38
C ASP A 141 12.14 -25.73 1.36
N THR A 142 12.62 -26.46 2.35
CA THR A 142 11.84 -27.11 3.44
C THR A 142 11.28 -26.08 4.45
N ARG A 143 11.12 -24.81 4.04
CA ARG A 143 10.52 -23.78 4.88
C ARG A 143 9.04 -24.11 5.10
N GLY A 144 8.62 -24.00 6.36
CA GLY A 144 7.32 -24.48 6.81
C GLY A 144 6.16 -23.87 6.02
N SER A 145 5.01 -24.55 6.06
CA SER A 145 3.74 -24.14 5.44
C SER A 145 3.29 -22.70 5.76
N ASN A 146 3.86 -22.10 6.81
CA ASN A 146 3.55 -20.74 7.24
C ASN A 146 4.11 -19.67 6.29
N ASP A 147 5.34 -19.81 5.79
CA ASP A 147 5.92 -18.84 4.84
C ASP A 147 5.09 -18.75 3.56
N LEU A 148 4.64 -19.89 3.03
CA LEU A 148 3.76 -19.92 1.86
C LEU A 148 2.43 -19.21 2.14
N LYS A 149 1.84 -19.41 3.33
CA LYS A 149 0.64 -18.68 3.76
C LYS A 149 0.87 -17.17 3.75
N GLY A 150 1.96 -16.70 4.34
CA GLY A 150 2.32 -15.29 4.37
C GLY A 150 2.47 -14.70 2.97
N ILE A 151 3.14 -15.42 2.05
CA ILE A 151 3.28 -15.03 0.66
C ILE A 151 1.93 -14.94 -0.06
N LEU A 152 1.05 -15.94 0.14
CA LEU A 152 -0.30 -15.94 -0.45
C LEU A 152 -1.14 -14.77 0.07
N PHE A 153 -1.07 -14.44 1.36
CA PHE A 153 -1.70 -13.25 1.91
C PHE A 153 -1.11 -11.96 1.32
N GLY A 154 0.21 -11.88 1.18
CA GLY A 154 0.91 -10.75 0.54
C GLY A 154 0.48 -10.55 -0.92
N LEU A 155 0.36 -11.64 -1.69
CA LEU A 155 -0.15 -11.62 -3.07
C LEU A 155 -1.64 -11.25 -3.12
N GLY A 156 -2.46 -11.77 -2.21
CA GLY A 156 -3.84 -11.35 -2.07
C GLY A 156 -3.95 -9.85 -1.81
N ALA A 157 -3.12 -9.31 -0.90
CA ALA A 157 -3.01 -7.88 -0.67
C ALA A 157 -2.60 -7.13 -1.95
N ALA A 158 -1.64 -7.66 -2.73
CA ALA A 158 -1.22 -7.08 -4.00
C ALA A 158 -2.37 -6.99 -5.02
N VAL A 159 -3.20 -8.02 -5.13
CA VAL A 159 -4.40 -8.02 -6.00
C VAL A 159 -5.35 -6.89 -5.61
N PHE A 160 -5.67 -6.76 -4.32
CA PHE A 160 -6.56 -5.71 -3.85
C PHE A 160 -5.93 -4.32 -3.98
N TYR A 161 -4.62 -4.18 -3.79
CA TYR A 161 -3.94 -2.91 -4.05
C TYR A 161 -3.93 -2.55 -5.53
N ALA A 162 -3.68 -3.50 -6.42
CA ALA A 162 -3.83 -3.31 -7.86
C ALA A 162 -5.26 -2.87 -8.22
N THR A 163 -6.28 -3.47 -7.60
CA THR A 163 -7.68 -3.06 -7.76
C THR A 163 -7.90 -1.61 -7.34
N VAL A 164 -7.35 -1.17 -6.20
CA VAL A 164 -7.41 0.23 -5.75
C VAL A 164 -6.77 1.15 -6.79
N ILE A 165 -5.58 0.79 -7.32
CA ILE A 165 -4.88 1.60 -8.34
C ILE A 165 -5.74 1.72 -9.62
N LEU A 166 -6.29 0.61 -10.11
CA LEU A 166 -7.11 0.57 -11.33
C LEU A 166 -8.41 1.37 -11.17
N LEU A 167 -9.09 1.23 -10.02
CA LEU A 167 -10.29 2.03 -9.72
C LEU A 167 -9.96 3.52 -9.60
N ASN A 168 -8.85 3.85 -8.95
CA ASN A 168 -8.38 5.23 -8.82
C ASN A 168 -8.07 5.88 -10.17
N LYS A 169 -7.67 5.09 -11.19
CA LYS A 169 -7.48 5.57 -12.56
C LYS A 169 -8.78 6.01 -13.22
N SER A 170 -9.92 5.47 -12.77
CA SER A 170 -11.26 5.82 -13.26
C SER A 170 -11.97 6.90 -12.44
N ILE A 171 -11.38 7.35 -11.33
CA ILE A 171 -11.92 8.40 -10.46
C ILE A 171 -11.23 9.72 -10.80
N HIS A 172 -11.96 10.70 -11.35
CA HIS A 172 -11.40 11.94 -11.88
C HIS A 172 -11.89 13.21 -11.17
N GLN A 173 -13.07 13.15 -10.51
CA GLN A 173 -13.70 14.34 -9.91
C GLN A 173 -13.16 14.67 -8.51
N VAL A 174 -12.48 13.71 -7.87
CA VAL A 174 -11.87 13.88 -6.55
C VAL A 174 -10.48 13.28 -6.53
N GLU A 175 -9.52 14.03 -6.03
CA GLU A 175 -8.11 13.65 -6.06
C GLU A 175 -7.44 13.80 -4.69
N GLY A 176 -6.26 13.19 -4.57
CA GLY A 176 -5.36 13.35 -3.42
C GLY A 176 -6.03 13.03 -2.10
N ILE A 177 -5.86 13.90 -1.12
CA ILE A 177 -6.31 13.70 0.26
C ILE A 177 -7.84 13.57 0.40
N HIS A 178 -8.63 14.26 -0.44
CA HIS A 178 -10.09 14.16 -0.44
C HIS A 178 -10.55 12.76 -0.84
N ARG A 179 -9.95 12.19 -1.91
CA ARG A 179 -10.24 10.81 -2.34
C ARG A 179 -9.86 9.82 -1.25
N THR A 180 -8.67 9.95 -0.67
CA THR A 180 -8.21 9.07 0.40
C THR A 180 -9.09 9.14 1.63
N PHE A 181 -9.55 10.34 2.02
CA PHE A 181 -10.49 10.50 3.12
C PHE A 181 -11.80 9.72 2.88
N LEU A 182 -12.39 9.85 1.68
CA LEU A 182 -13.60 9.13 1.31
C LEU A 182 -13.38 7.61 1.23
N GLN A 183 -12.22 7.17 0.74
CA GLN A 183 -11.85 5.77 0.71
C GLN A 183 -11.67 5.20 2.13
N PHE A 184 -11.11 5.97 3.06
CA PHE A 184 -11.01 5.54 4.47
C PHE A 184 -12.38 5.41 5.11
N LEU A 185 -13.30 6.37 4.87
CA LEU A 185 -14.68 6.25 5.34
C LEU A 185 -15.36 5.00 4.76
N SER A 186 -15.16 4.72 3.47
CA SER A 186 -15.68 3.51 2.85
C SER A 186 -15.06 2.23 3.44
N ALA A 187 -13.75 2.22 3.67
CA ALA A 187 -13.07 1.10 4.32
C ALA A 187 -13.66 0.85 5.72
N ILE A 188 -13.88 1.90 6.52
CA ILE A 188 -14.48 1.81 7.86
C ILE A 188 -15.87 1.15 7.79
N VAL A 189 -16.72 1.55 6.83
CA VAL A 189 -18.07 0.98 6.65
C VAL A 189 -18.01 -0.52 6.40
N VAL A 190 -17.01 -1.02 5.68
CA VAL A 190 -16.82 -2.46 5.40
C VAL A 190 -16.12 -3.18 6.56
N LEU A 191 -15.14 -2.53 7.19
CA LEU A 191 -14.36 -3.13 8.26
C LEU A 191 -15.13 -3.29 9.57
N ILE A 192 -16.06 -2.38 9.90
CA ILE A 192 -16.87 -2.49 11.11
C ILE A 192 -17.66 -3.81 11.15
N PRO A 193 -18.53 -4.15 10.16
CA PRO A 193 -19.28 -5.39 10.20
C PRO A 193 -18.35 -6.62 10.15
N TYR A 194 -17.24 -6.54 9.41
CA TYR A 194 -16.25 -7.60 9.36
C TYR A 194 -15.64 -7.89 10.75
N VAL A 195 -15.19 -6.85 11.46
CA VAL A 195 -14.59 -7.00 12.79
C VAL A 195 -15.61 -7.53 13.79
N LEU A 196 -16.83 -6.99 13.78
CA LEU A 196 -17.91 -7.44 14.69
C LEU A 196 -18.34 -8.89 14.44
N SER A 197 -18.26 -9.35 13.18
CA SER A 197 -18.63 -10.74 12.82
C SER A 197 -17.51 -11.76 13.02
N THR A 198 -16.26 -11.33 13.19
CA THR A 198 -15.10 -12.22 13.35
C THR A 198 -14.63 -12.29 14.79
N ASN A 199 -13.73 -11.40 15.17
CA ASN A 199 -13.07 -11.42 16.48
C ASN A 199 -13.66 -10.41 17.50
N GLY A 200 -14.59 -9.55 17.05
CA GLY A 200 -15.10 -8.45 17.86
C GLY A 200 -14.03 -7.38 18.12
N ILE A 201 -14.31 -6.51 19.09
CA ILE A 201 -13.43 -5.42 19.49
C ILE A 201 -12.65 -5.83 20.73
N THR A 202 -11.32 -5.99 20.60
CA THR A 202 -10.42 -6.41 21.69
C THR A 202 -9.52 -5.26 22.19
N LEU A 203 -9.89 -4.01 21.89
CA LEU A 203 -9.10 -2.81 22.20
C LEU A 203 -8.74 -2.69 23.70
N SER A 204 -9.60 -3.19 24.59
CA SER A 204 -9.38 -3.20 26.04
C SER A 204 -8.23 -4.14 26.48
N SER A 205 -7.84 -5.08 25.64
CA SER A 205 -6.74 -6.00 25.91
C SER A 205 -5.35 -5.42 25.61
N LEU A 206 -5.29 -4.24 24.96
CA LEU A 206 -4.02 -3.61 24.62
C LEU A 206 -3.29 -3.11 25.87
N ASN A 207 -2.03 -3.51 25.98
CA ASN A 207 -1.09 -2.93 26.93
C ASN A 207 -0.59 -1.54 26.43
N ALA A 208 0.17 -0.84 27.27
CA ALA A 208 0.69 0.50 26.93
C ALA A 208 1.52 0.51 25.63
N VAL A 209 2.32 -0.54 25.36
CA VAL A 209 3.14 -0.66 24.15
C VAL A 209 2.23 -0.82 22.93
N GLY A 210 1.21 -1.68 23.00
CA GLY A 210 0.22 -1.86 21.93
C GLY A 210 -0.52 -0.57 21.60
N TRP A 211 -0.92 0.21 22.60
CA TRP A 211 -1.55 1.51 22.43
C TRP A 211 -0.63 2.52 21.72
N VAL A 212 0.63 2.64 22.18
CA VAL A 212 1.61 3.55 21.55
C VAL A 212 1.82 3.17 20.07
N ASN A 213 2.03 1.88 19.78
CA ASN A 213 2.21 1.42 18.42
C ASN A 213 0.97 1.66 17.55
N LEU A 214 -0.24 1.41 18.08
CA LEU A 214 -1.49 1.66 17.37
C LEU A 214 -1.66 3.14 17.01
N LEU A 215 -1.39 4.04 17.96
CA LEU A 215 -1.45 5.49 17.72
C LEU A 215 -0.40 5.93 16.68
N ILE A 216 0.82 5.40 16.75
CA ILE A 216 1.86 5.67 15.75
C ILE A 216 1.40 5.18 14.37
N VAL A 217 0.87 3.96 14.25
CA VAL A 217 0.38 3.43 12.97
C VAL A 217 -0.79 4.23 12.43
N GLY A 218 -1.76 4.57 13.25
CA GLY A 218 -2.96 5.30 12.81
C GLY A 218 -2.68 6.77 12.52
N LEU A 219 -2.02 7.49 13.42
CA LEU A 219 -1.83 8.93 13.30
C LEU A 219 -0.60 9.28 12.46
N VAL A 220 0.55 8.63 12.71
CA VAL A 220 1.79 8.95 12.00
C VAL A 220 1.84 8.26 10.65
N HIS A 221 1.89 6.91 10.61
CA HIS A 221 2.02 6.16 9.35
C HIS A 221 0.86 6.37 8.39
N THR A 222 -0.35 6.55 8.91
CA THR A 222 -1.52 6.71 8.04
C THR A 222 -1.96 8.16 7.95
N GLY A 223 -2.19 8.85 9.03
CA GLY A 223 -2.72 10.21 9.00
C GLY A 223 -1.73 11.24 8.46
N ILE A 224 -0.65 11.51 9.21
CA ILE A 224 0.33 12.55 8.86
C ILE A 224 1.05 12.20 7.55
N THR A 225 1.50 10.95 7.42
CA THR A 225 2.28 10.53 6.25
C THR A 225 1.48 10.61 4.96
N TYR A 226 0.19 10.28 4.95
CA TYR A 226 -0.65 10.48 3.77
C TYR A 226 -0.84 11.98 3.45
N CYS A 227 -0.94 12.86 4.46
CA CYS A 227 -0.98 14.30 4.21
C CYS A 227 0.30 14.80 3.53
N LEU A 228 1.48 14.37 4.00
CA LEU A 228 2.77 14.71 3.40
C LEU A 228 2.90 14.13 1.99
N TYR A 229 2.56 12.85 1.82
CA TYR A 229 2.58 12.15 0.55
C TYR A 229 1.76 12.86 -0.52
N PHE A 230 0.48 13.14 -0.26
CA PHE A 230 -0.36 13.81 -1.25
C PHE A 230 0.00 15.28 -1.48
N SER A 231 0.57 15.94 -0.46
CA SER A 231 1.10 17.29 -0.66
C SER A 231 2.31 17.30 -1.59
N SER A 232 3.20 16.31 -1.46
CA SER A 232 4.37 16.17 -2.35
C SER A 232 3.97 15.80 -3.78
N LEU A 233 3.02 14.89 -3.96
CA LEU A 233 2.57 14.45 -5.28
C LEU A 233 1.96 15.56 -6.15
N LYS A 234 1.43 16.61 -5.54
CA LYS A 234 0.90 17.77 -6.28
C LYS A 234 1.98 18.56 -7.01
N GLU A 235 3.21 18.50 -6.54
CA GLU A 235 4.31 19.34 -7.01
C GLU A 235 5.39 18.55 -7.76
N LEU A 236 5.37 17.20 -7.67
CA LEU A 236 6.36 16.33 -8.31
C LEU A 236 5.84 15.74 -9.63
N PRO A 237 6.70 15.60 -10.65
CA PRO A 237 6.40 14.80 -11.83
C PRO A 237 6.09 13.36 -11.43
N GLY A 238 5.06 12.75 -12.05
CA GLY A 238 4.62 11.39 -11.73
C GLY A 238 5.73 10.33 -11.80
N GLN A 239 6.62 10.44 -12.79
CA GLN A 239 7.76 9.53 -12.93
C GLN A 239 8.75 9.64 -11.75
N GLU A 240 9.03 10.86 -11.29
CA GLU A 240 9.91 11.10 -10.14
C GLU A 240 9.27 10.56 -8.85
N ALA A 241 7.97 10.80 -8.67
CA ALA A 241 7.21 10.28 -7.55
C ALA A 241 7.22 8.74 -7.53
N ALA A 242 7.05 8.09 -8.68
CA ALA A 242 7.13 6.63 -8.82
C ALA A 242 8.50 6.09 -8.40
N ILE A 243 9.59 6.71 -8.87
CA ILE A 243 10.96 6.29 -8.50
C ILE A 243 11.17 6.40 -6.98
N LEU A 244 10.81 7.55 -6.39
CA LEU A 244 11.00 7.79 -4.97
C LEU A 244 10.12 6.87 -4.10
N SER A 245 9.00 6.36 -4.62
CA SER A 245 8.14 5.42 -3.90
C SER A 245 8.79 4.06 -3.65
N TYR A 246 9.87 3.71 -4.38
CA TYR A 246 10.64 2.48 -4.10
C TYR A 246 11.49 2.54 -2.83
N ILE A 247 11.61 3.72 -2.22
CA ILE A 247 12.21 3.85 -0.88
C ILE A 247 11.45 3.03 0.16
N ASP A 248 10.11 2.97 0.08
CA ASP A 248 9.26 2.21 1.01
C ASP A 248 9.68 0.72 1.10
N PRO A 249 9.66 -0.09 0.04
CA PRO A 249 10.05 -1.50 0.14
C PRO A 249 11.53 -1.69 0.50
N LEU A 250 12.40 -0.79 0.08
CA LEU A 250 13.81 -0.85 0.45
C LEU A 250 13.99 -0.64 1.96
N VAL A 251 13.30 0.34 2.54
CA VAL A 251 13.29 0.59 3.99
C VAL A 251 12.65 -0.58 4.73
N ALA A 252 11.55 -1.16 4.22
CA ALA A 252 10.90 -2.31 4.84
C ALA A 252 11.84 -3.52 4.93
N VAL A 253 12.58 -3.82 3.86
CA VAL A 253 13.60 -4.88 3.86
C VAL A 253 14.74 -4.55 4.82
N LEU A 254 15.25 -3.32 4.81
CA LEU A 254 16.31 -2.90 5.72
C LEU A 254 15.89 -3.03 7.18
N VAL A 255 14.72 -2.53 7.54
CA VAL A 255 14.14 -2.62 8.89
C VAL A 255 13.93 -4.07 9.32
N SER A 256 13.42 -4.90 8.43
CA SER A 256 13.22 -6.33 8.66
C SER A 256 14.52 -7.02 9.05
N VAL A 257 15.58 -6.81 8.29
CA VAL A 257 16.88 -7.45 8.51
C VAL A 257 17.60 -6.86 9.73
N THR A 258 17.63 -5.51 9.85
CA THR A 258 18.49 -4.85 10.86
C THR A 258 17.82 -4.69 12.21
N LEU A 259 16.52 -4.38 12.26
CA LEU A 259 15.81 -4.09 13.50
C LEU A 259 14.97 -5.28 14.00
N LEU A 260 14.38 -6.06 13.09
CA LEU A 260 13.61 -7.24 13.46
C LEU A 260 14.48 -8.53 13.51
N GLY A 261 15.73 -8.47 13.02
CA GLY A 261 16.64 -9.62 13.01
C GLY A 261 16.19 -10.75 12.08
N GLU A 262 15.35 -10.44 11.09
CA GLU A 262 14.84 -11.42 10.14
C GLU A 262 15.92 -11.78 9.11
N SER A 263 16.18 -13.06 8.91
CA SER A 263 17.14 -13.53 7.90
C SER A 263 16.48 -13.63 6.52
N MET A 264 17.18 -13.19 5.49
CA MET A 264 16.84 -13.44 4.10
C MET A 264 17.81 -14.41 3.45
N THR A 265 17.30 -15.35 2.66
CA THR A 265 18.17 -16.19 1.82
C THR A 265 18.67 -15.41 0.61
N ALA A 266 19.77 -15.89 0.02
CA ALA A 266 20.28 -15.34 -1.24
C ALA A 266 19.21 -15.33 -2.35
N MET A 267 18.37 -16.38 -2.43
CA MET A 267 17.27 -16.45 -3.40
C MET A 267 16.20 -15.38 -3.16
N GLN A 268 15.87 -15.09 -1.89
CA GLN A 268 14.93 -14.01 -1.54
C GLN A 268 15.50 -12.63 -1.87
N VAL A 269 16.79 -12.41 -1.65
CA VAL A 269 17.47 -11.15 -2.03
C VAL A 269 17.44 -10.97 -3.55
N ILE A 270 17.82 -12.00 -4.31
CA ILE A 270 17.79 -11.96 -5.78
C ILE A 270 16.35 -11.76 -6.28
N GLY A 271 15.38 -12.50 -5.74
CA GLY A 271 13.98 -12.39 -6.09
C GLY A 271 13.40 -11.00 -5.82
N GLY A 272 13.73 -10.43 -4.66
CA GLY A 272 13.37 -9.05 -4.30
C GLY A 272 13.97 -8.02 -5.24
N ALA A 273 15.25 -8.17 -5.58
CA ALA A 273 15.93 -7.30 -6.54
C ALA A 273 15.29 -7.37 -7.94
N LEU A 274 14.87 -8.56 -8.39
CA LEU A 274 14.16 -8.73 -9.66
C LEU A 274 12.78 -8.04 -9.63
N ILE A 275 11.98 -8.26 -8.58
CA ILE A 275 10.67 -7.60 -8.47
C ILE A 275 10.84 -6.08 -8.48
N LEU A 276 11.62 -5.54 -7.56
CA LEU A 276 11.77 -4.09 -7.42
C LEU A 276 12.45 -3.47 -8.65
N GLY A 277 13.51 -4.10 -9.18
CA GLY A 277 14.26 -3.59 -10.31
C GLY A 277 13.44 -3.56 -11.60
N PHE A 278 12.73 -4.64 -11.92
CA PHE A 278 11.93 -4.69 -13.15
C PHE A 278 10.62 -3.92 -13.02
N THR A 279 10.02 -3.83 -11.85
CA THR A 279 8.88 -2.94 -11.62
C THR A 279 9.29 -1.47 -11.78
N LEU A 280 10.43 -1.08 -11.21
CA LEU A 280 11.00 0.27 -11.41
C LEU A 280 11.33 0.53 -12.89
N LEU A 281 11.93 -0.45 -13.60
CA LEU A 281 12.21 -0.32 -15.02
C LEU A 281 10.94 -0.13 -15.86
N ASN A 282 9.82 -0.74 -15.44
CA ASN A 282 8.52 -0.55 -16.08
C ASN A 282 8.00 0.88 -15.89
N GLU A 283 8.11 1.44 -14.68
CA GLU A 283 7.71 2.82 -14.38
C GLU A 283 8.56 3.87 -15.13
N LEU A 284 9.84 3.57 -15.36
CA LEU A 284 10.75 4.42 -16.14
C LEU A 284 10.46 4.41 -17.65
N SER A 285 9.49 3.61 -18.10
CA SER A 285 9.15 3.55 -19.53
C SER A 285 8.33 4.77 -19.93
N PRO A 286 8.72 5.51 -20.99
CA PRO A 286 7.91 6.62 -21.47
C PRO A 286 6.54 6.11 -21.91
N VAL A 287 5.49 6.71 -21.36
CA VAL A 287 4.12 6.46 -21.82
C VAL A 287 4.06 6.91 -23.28
N PRO A 288 3.71 6.04 -24.25
CA PRO A 288 3.52 6.47 -25.62
C PRO A 288 2.45 7.58 -25.63
N LYS A 289 2.82 8.78 -26.08
CA LYS A 289 1.83 9.86 -26.29
C LYS A 289 0.75 9.28 -27.19
N ALA A 290 -0.50 9.28 -26.72
CA ALA A 290 -1.65 8.98 -27.56
C ALA A 290 -1.56 9.89 -28.78
N LYS A 291 -1.53 9.32 -29.99
CA LYS A 291 -1.71 10.11 -31.21
C LYS A 291 -3.06 10.78 -31.07
N LYS A 292 -3.06 12.11 -31.02
CA LYS A 292 -4.27 12.90 -31.26
C LYS A 292 -4.68 12.60 -32.71
N GLU A 293 -5.70 11.77 -32.89
CA GLU A 293 -6.48 11.73 -34.13
C GLU A 293 -7.48 12.88 -34.13
#